data_627f9e03d9abb9435e17642c51b1fb74
#
_entry.id   627f9e03d9abb9435e17642c51b1fb74
#
_cell.length_a   1.000
_cell.length_b   1.000
_cell.length_c   1.000
_cell.angle_alpha   90.00
_cell.angle_beta   90.00
_cell.angle_gamma   90.00
#
_symmetry.space_group_name_H-M   'P 1'
#
loop_
_entity.id
_entity.type
_entity.pdbx_description
1 polymer ?
#
loop_
_entity_poly.entity_id
_entity_poly.type
_entity_poly.pdbx_seq_one_letter_code
_entity_poly.pdbx_strand_id
1 'polypeptide(L)'
;MKLLRYLTVFCALAGTAYGEMPACYKSVNSVTWLVQNVDLAKQGWIALGLSDIHEYPDVVLTGKDHGKPVKMWAWEITGHLGNLTVNMIQPAEGQLNAWNDFLGKHGDGIFSIVHEVKSQAEMEKEIKRMHALGVGVLQQLSLDRDGKRVTYTYFDTEPQGKFVLGLVYWPGGAPAPGPPGKVSHLAPVVRGLEPVSAYWQKLGFPAFRMEHATPRQDSTYRDKPLWFAFDVGYQNYDQFSYEWITAPATPPNIYADFLKKHTEGIQHLGMPVDDLNQAVAEYEKLGYHVWQSGAWGDVGKKDSGQYDYMDTDSIGGVSVELIHAYK
;
A
#
# COMPACT_ATOMS: atom_id res chain seq x y z
N MET A 1 27.47 -37.05 49.03
CA MET A 1 26.65 -35.92 48.56
C MET A 1 27.49 -35.09 47.63
N LYS A 2 27.32 -35.25 46.30
CA LYS A 2 27.99 -34.42 45.27
C LYS A 2 27.01 -33.40 44.76
N LEU A 3 27.26 -32.11 45.00
CA LEU A 3 26.49 -30.99 44.45
C LEU A 3 26.81 -30.85 42.96
N LEU A 4 25.80 -31.06 42.11
CA LEU A 4 25.87 -30.80 40.71
C LEU A 4 25.53 -29.30 40.48
N ARG A 5 26.53 -28.48 40.09
CA ARG A 5 26.32 -27.09 39.69
C ARG A 5 25.84 -27.06 38.24
N TYR A 6 24.59 -26.63 38.01
CA TYR A 6 24.09 -26.30 36.69
C TYR A 6 24.69 -24.97 36.26
N LEU A 7 25.49 -25.01 35.21
CA LEU A 7 26.02 -23.84 34.52
C LEU A 7 24.93 -23.37 33.53
N THR A 8 24.19 -22.34 33.90
CA THR A 8 23.22 -21.70 32.98
C THR A 8 24.01 -20.86 31.99
N VAL A 9 24.16 -21.34 30.75
CA VAL A 9 24.71 -20.55 29.66
C VAL A 9 23.64 -19.58 29.22
N PHE A 10 23.77 -18.32 29.59
CA PHE A 10 23.02 -17.21 28.97
C PHE A 10 23.57 -17.01 27.55
N CYS A 11 22.90 -17.57 26.52
CA CYS A 11 23.08 -17.10 25.18
C CYS A 11 22.45 -15.70 25.11
N ALA A 12 23.26 -14.66 25.19
CA ALA A 12 22.88 -13.31 24.78
C ALA A 12 22.67 -13.37 23.30
N LEU A 13 21.40 -13.45 22.85
CA LEU A 13 21.00 -13.11 21.51
C LEU A 13 21.38 -11.64 21.32
N ALA A 14 22.48 -11.38 20.62
CA ALA A 14 22.79 -10.06 20.09
C ALA A 14 21.66 -9.69 19.13
N GLY A 15 20.62 -9.07 19.64
CA GLY A 15 19.63 -8.41 18.82
C GLY A 15 20.37 -7.38 17.99
N THR A 16 20.43 -7.56 16.69
CA THR A 16 20.84 -6.50 15.77
C THR A 16 19.88 -5.33 16.02
N ALA A 17 20.38 -4.28 16.67
CA ALA A 17 19.64 -3.04 16.81
C ALA A 17 19.47 -2.47 15.39
N TYR A 18 18.33 -2.75 14.77
CA TYR A 18 17.93 -2.04 13.57
C TYR A 18 17.81 -0.56 13.94
N GLY A 19 18.36 0.33 13.10
CA GLY A 19 18.29 1.77 13.34
C GLY A 19 16.84 2.25 13.47
N GLU A 20 16.64 3.38 14.16
CA GLU A 20 15.34 4.02 14.24
C GLU A 20 14.85 4.40 12.83
N MET A 21 13.55 4.23 12.58
CA MET A 21 12.91 4.61 11.31
C MET A 21 13.13 6.11 11.06
N PRO A 22 13.66 6.48 9.88
CA PRO A 22 13.82 7.90 9.52
C PRO A 22 12.53 8.68 9.64
N ALA A 23 12.62 9.92 10.10
CA ALA A 23 11.45 10.77 10.39
C ALA A 23 10.54 10.99 9.18
N CYS A 24 11.09 11.04 7.96
CA CYS A 24 10.31 11.19 6.73
C CYS A 24 9.31 10.05 6.50
N TYR A 25 9.58 8.85 7.01
CA TYR A 25 8.66 7.70 6.85
C TYR A 25 7.53 7.63 7.88
N LYS A 26 7.50 8.53 8.87
CA LYS A 26 6.44 8.55 9.90
C LYS A 26 5.08 8.97 9.34
N SER A 27 5.04 9.66 8.19
CA SER A 27 3.81 10.05 7.52
C SER A 27 3.85 9.72 6.04
N VAL A 28 2.74 9.23 5.50
CA VAL A 28 2.54 9.03 4.07
C VAL A 28 2.14 10.37 3.45
N ASN A 29 2.81 10.78 2.39
CA ASN A 29 2.43 11.96 1.61
C ASN A 29 1.35 11.60 0.59
N SER A 30 1.61 10.56 -0.22
CA SER A 30 0.71 10.14 -1.30
C SER A 30 0.98 8.70 -1.72
N VAL A 31 0.12 8.16 -2.57
CA VAL A 31 0.40 6.96 -3.34
C VAL A 31 0.58 7.29 -4.81
N THR A 32 1.53 6.60 -5.47
CA THR A 32 1.61 6.57 -6.94
C THR A 32 0.83 5.35 -7.41
N TRP A 33 -0.26 5.60 -8.12
CA TRP A 33 -1.18 4.58 -8.60
C TRP A 33 -1.09 4.51 -10.12
N LEU A 34 -0.56 3.42 -10.65
CA LEU A 34 -0.38 3.23 -12.08
C LEU A 34 -1.61 2.55 -12.67
N VAL A 35 -2.12 3.10 -13.77
CA VAL A 35 -3.30 2.61 -14.47
C VAL A 35 -3.10 2.64 -15.98
N GLN A 36 -3.72 1.71 -16.69
CA GLN A 36 -3.71 1.65 -18.15
C GLN A 36 -4.74 2.58 -18.77
N ASN A 37 -5.79 2.93 -18.02
CA ASN A 37 -6.85 3.85 -18.46
C ASN A 37 -7.22 4.78 -17.30
N VAL A 38 -6.62 5.96 -17.29
CA VAL A 38 -6.80 6.94 -16.20
C VAL A 38 -8.22 7.52 -16.18
N ASP A 39 -8.89 7.64 -17.33
CA ASP A 39 -10.28 8.11 -17.38
C ASP A 39 -11.25 7.12 -16.75
N LEU A 40 -11.09 5.84 -17.03
CA LEU A 40 -11.91 4.79 -16.40
C LEU A 40 -11.69 4.76 -14.88
N ALA A 41 -10.43 4.76 -14.44
CA ALA A 41 -10.08 4.76 -13.03
C ALA A 41 -10.63 6.03 -12.34
N LYS A 42 -10.42 7.22 -12.94
CA LYS A 42 -10.93 8.49 -12.42
C LYS A 42 -12.44 8.45 -12.21
N GLN A 43 -13.21 8.06 -13.24
CA GLN A 43 -14.67 8.03 -13.17
C GLN A 43 -15.17 7.08 -12.06
N GLY A 44 -14.59 5.89 -11.97
CA GLY A 44 -14.92 4.94 -10.92
C GLY A 44 -14.61 5.49 -9.52
N TRP A 45 -13.41 6.02 -9.32
CA TRP A 45 -13.00 6.53 -8.01
C TRP A 45 -13.69 7.84 -7.60
N ILE A 46 -14.10 8.71 -8.57
CA ILE A 46 -14.99 9.85 -8.27
C ILE A 46 -16.31 9.36 -7.68
N ALA A 47 -16.92 8.35 -8.28
CA ALA A 47 -18.16 7.76 -7.76
C ALA A 47 -17.98 7.17 -6.35
N LEU A 48 -16.76 6.69 -6.01
CA LEU A 48 -16.38 6.18 -4.69
C LEU A 48 -15.84 7.27 -3.74
N GLY A 49 -15.87 8.54 -4.17
CA GLY A 49 -15.56 9.70 -3.32
C GLY A 49 -14.14 10.23 -3.42
N LEU A 50 -13.43 9.97 -4.52
CA LEU A 50 -12.24 10.73 -4.88
C LEU A 50 -12.66 12.18 -5.14
N SER A 51 -12.00 13.14 -4.53
CA SER A 51 -12.36 14.56 -4.55
C SER A 51 -11.12 15.44 -4.78
N ASP A 52 -11.35 16.74 -4.93
CA ASP A 52 -10.30 17.76 -5.15
C ASP A 52 -9.35 17.37 -6.31
N ILE A 53 -9.96 17.12 -7.46
CA ILE A 53 -9.29 16.48 -8.60
C ILE A 53 -8.63 17.55 -9.47
N HIS A 54 -7.35 17.33 -9.74
CA HIS A 54 -6.58 18.11 -10.72
C HIS A 54 -6.06 17.17 -11.80
N GLU A 55 -6.22 17.57 -13.07
CA GLU A 55 -5.84 16.77 -14.22
C GLU A 55 -4.66 17.41 -14.96
N TYR A 56 -3.69 16.58 -15.32
CA TYR A 56 -2.48 16.98 -16.04
C TYR A 56 -2.25 16.00 -17.20
N PRO A 57 -2.84 16.26 -18.37
CA PRO A 57 -2.84 15.30 -19.47
C PRO A 57 -1.48 15.12 -20.15
N ASP A 58 -0.57 16.11 -20.03
CA ASP A 58 0.70 16.14 -20.75
C ASP A 58 1.89 16.34 -19.79
N VAL A 59 1.97 15.53 -18.75
CA VAL A 59 3.10 15.62 -17.80
C VAL A 59 4.37 15.12 -18.46
N VAL A 60 5.40 15.96 -18.43
CA VAL A 60 6.76 15.59 -18.87
C VAL A 60 7.64 15.41 -17.64
N LEU A 61 8.16 14.19 -17.48
CA LEU A 61 9.09 13.84 -16.42
C LEU A 61 10.48 13.64 -17.02
N THR A 62 11.50 14.18 -16.35
CA THR A 62 12.89 13.99 -16.74
C THR A 62 13.70 13.48 -15.56
N GLY A 63 14.70 12.66 -15.81
CA GLY A 63 15.52 12.12 -14.73
C GLY A 63 16.30 10.90 -15.11
N LYS A 64 16.27 9.90 -14.23
CA LYS A 64 16.93 8.61 -14.44
C LYS A 64 15.96 7.47 -14.12
N ASP A 65 16.02 6.42 -14.92
CA ASP A 65 15.36 5.14 -14.73
C ASP A 65 16.43 4.05 -14.79
N HIS A 66 16.53 3.21 -13.75
CA HIS A 66 17.60 2.23 -13.60
C HIS A 66 19.00 2.84 -13.86
N GLY A 67 19.22 4.06 -13.38
CA GLY A 67 20.47 4.81 -13.55
C GLY A 67 20.70 5.44 -14.92
N LYS A 68 19.86 5.17 -15.94
CA LYS A 68 19.97 5.73 -17.30
C LYS A 68 19.11 6.98 -17.43
N PRO A 69 19.58 8.02 -18.15
CA PRO A 69 18.77 9.20 -18.43
C PRO A 69 17.46 8.83 -19.13
N VAL A 70 16.36 9.44 -18.67
CA VAL A 70 15.03 9.22 -19.24
C VAL A 70 14.27 10.53 -19.38
N LYS A 71 13.41 10.59 -20.42
CA LYS A 71 12.35 11.58 -20.55
C LYS A 71 11.05 10.81 -20.81
N MET A 72 10.07 11.01 -19.93
CA MET A 72 8.81 10.26 -19.92
C MET A 72 7.64 11.21 -20.11
N TRP A 73 6.56 10.69 -20.66
CA TRP A 73 5.27 11.37 -20.75
C TRP A 73 4.23 10.54 -20.01
N ALA A 74 3.32 11.24 -19.39
CA ALA A 74 2.22 10.61 -18.68
C ALA A 74 0.98 11.51 -18.64
N TRP A 75 -0.18 10.92 -18.49
CA TRP A 75 -1.36 11.60 -18.00
C TRP A 75 -1.48 11.33 -16.50
N GLU A 76 -1.53 12.40 -15.71
CA GLU A 76 -1.62 12.32 -14.27
C GLU A 76 -2.91 12.97 -13.77
N ILE A 77 -3.53 12.33 -12.79
CA ILE A 77 -4.63 12.88 -12.02
C ILE A 77 -4.22 12.86 -10.55
N THR A 78 -4.33 13.99 -9.89
CA THR A 78 -4.14 14.08 -8.45
C THR A 78 -5.47 14.34 -7.78
N GLY A 79 -5.66 13.84 -6.57
CA GLY A 79 -6.87 14.03 -5.79
C GLY A 79 -6.75 13.44 -4.40
N HIS A 80 -7.86 13.50 -3.66
CA HIS A 80 -7.93 12.99 -2.30
C HIS A 80 -9.02 11.93 -2.14
N LEU A 81 -8.65 10.77 -1.64
CA LEU A 81 -9.58 9.78 -1.14
C LEU A 81 -9.62 9.91 0.40
N GLY A 82 -10.34 10.92 0.89
CA GLY A 82 -10.24 11.35 2.28
C GLY A 82 -8.82 11.79 2.64
N ASN A 83 -8.23 11.16 3.64
CA ASN A 83 -6.86 11.43 4.12
C ASN A 83 -5.74 10.88 3.23
N LEU A 84 -6.06 10.09 2.20
CA LEU A 84 -5.08 9.56 1.26
C LEU A 84 -4.99 10.45 0.03
N THR A 85 -3.83 11.07 -0.20
CA THR A 85 -3.53 11.74 -1.47
C THR A 85 -3.17 10.70 -2.52
N VAL A 86 -3.81 10.79 -3.68
CA VAL A 86 -3.66 9.84 -4.78
C VAL A 86 -3.08 10.56 -5.99
N ASN A 87 -2.04 9.99 -6.58
CA ASN A 87 -1.51 10.37 -7.88
C ASN A 87 -1.75 9.20 -8.84
N MET A 88 -2.87 9.21 -9.56
CA MET A 88 -3.16 8.24 -10.63
C MET A 88 -2.40 8.63 -11.88
N ILE A 89 -1.64 7.70 -12.43
CA ILE A 89 -0.75 7.96 -13.56
C ILE A 89 -0.97 6.89 -14.63
N GLN A 90 -1.26 7.36 -15.84
CA GLN A 90 -1.19 6.56 -17.06
C GLN A 90 0.11 6.95 -17.79
N PRO A 91 1.16 6.13 -17.73
CA PRO A 91 2.38 6.39 -18.50
C PRO A 91 2.10 6.21 -20.00
N ALA A 92 2.82 6.97 -20.83
CA ALA A 92 2.72 6.81 -22.28
C ALA A 92 3.18 5.40 -22.69
N GLU A 93 2.47 4.80 -23.62
CA GLU A 93 2.76 3.47 -24.13
C GLU A 93 4.11 3.40 -24.87
N GLY A 94 4.70 2.20 -24.89
CA GLY A 94 5.92 1.91 -25.65
C GLY A 94 7.20 2.49 -25.06
N GLN A 95 7.17 3.17 -23.94
CA GLN A 95 8.35 3.64 -23.23
C GLN A 95 8.87 2.56 -22.28
N LEU A 96 10.15 2.21 -22.41
CA LEU A 96 10.82 1.29 -21.47
C LEU A 96 11.16 2.06 -20.19
N ASN A 97 10.44 1.78 -19.11
CA ASN A 97 10.65 2.38 -17.79
C ASN A 97 9.95 1.54 -16.70
N ALA A 98 10.31 1.77 -15.46
CA ALA A 98 9.78 0.99 -14.33
C ALA A 98 8.24 1.08 -14.17
N TRP A 99 7.58 2.14 -14.63
CA TRP A 99 6.13 2.25 -14.57
C TRP A 99 5.44 1.29 -15.56
N ASN A 100 5.93 1.26 -16.82
CA ASN A 100 5.41 0.32 -17.82
C ASN A 100 5.79 -1.13 -17.49
N ASP A 101 6.96 -1.35 -16.90
CA ASP A 101 7.35 -2.68 -16.39
C ASP A 101 6.42 -3.15 -15.27
N PHE A 102 6.04 -2.26 -14.35
CA PHE A 102 5.05 -2.55 -13.31
C PHE A 102 3.69 -2.91 -13.91
N LEU A 103 3.15 -2.09 -14.81
CA LEU A 103 1.87 -2.35 -15.47
C LEU A 103 1.89 -3.66 -16.26
N GLY A 104 3.00 -3.98 -16.92
CA GLY A 104 3.18 -5.25 -17.63
C GLY A 104 3.23 -6.48 -16.72
N LYS A 105 3.74 -6.32 -15.50
CA LYS A 105 3.91 -7.41 -14.52
C LYS A 105 2.68 -7.58 -13.63
N HIS A 106 2.10 -6.47 -13.17
CA HIS A 106 1.06 -6.44 -12.14
C HIS A 106 -0.32 -6.01 -12.68
N GLY A 107 -0.39 -5.41 -13.87
CA GLY A 107 -1.57 -4.66 -14.28
C GLY A 107 -1.71 -3.35 -13.51
N ASP A 108 -2.91 -2.79 -13.49
CA ASP A 108 -3.22 -1.60 -12.70
C ASP A 108 -2.99 -1.87 -11.21
N GLY A 109 -2.54 -0.84 -10.46
CA GLY A 109 -2.32 -0.99 -9.02
C GLY A 109 -1.50 0.13 -8.39
N ILE A 110 -1.40 0.11 -7.07
CA ILE A 110 -0.56 1.04 -6.32
C ILE A 110 0.90 0.59 -6.43
N PHE A 111 1.66 1.36 -7.20
CA PHE A 111 3.09 1.16 -7.44
C PHE A 111 3.93 1.54 -6.21
N SER A 112 3.66 2.71 -5.64
CA SER A 112 4.50 3.27 -4.59
C SER A 112 3.71 3.98 -3.50
N ILE A 113 4.21 3.84 -2.27
CA ILE A 113 3.85 4.68 -1.14
C ILE A 113 4.94 5.74 -1.01
N VAL A 114 4.54 7.02 -1.10
CA VAL A 114 5.44 8.15 -1.20
C VAL A 114 5.45 8.96 0.10
N HIS A 115 6.63 9.32 0.57
CA HIS A 115 6.86 10.10 1.77
C HIS A 115 7.55 11.43 1.43
N GLU A 116 7.23 12.51 2.16
CA GLU A 116 7.82 13.81 1.91
C GLU A 116 9.16 13.97 2.62
N VAL A 117 10.15 14.51 1.92
CA VAL A 117 11.38 15.04 2.48
C VAL A 117 11.39 16.57 2.41
N LYS A 118 11.92 17.22 3.42
CA LYS A 118 11.87 18.70 3.55
C LYS A 118 12.93 19.44 2.74
N SER A 119 13.92 18.71 2.22
CA SER A 119 14.99 19.29 1.40
C SER A 119 15.62 18.27 0.48
N GLN A 120 16.27 18.76 -0.57
CA GLN A 120 17.06 17.93 -1.47
C GLN A 120 18.22 17.25 -0.72
N ALA A 121 18.82 17.93 0.26
CA ALA A 121 19.87 17.34 1.09
C ALA A 121 19.37 16.16 1.94
N GLU A 122 18.13 16.22 2.44
CA GLU A 122 17.49 15.10 3.14
C GLU A 122 17.25 13.93 2.18
N MET A 123 16.77 14.19 0.97
CA MET A 123 16.61 13.16 -0.07
C MET A 123 17.94 12.47 -0.39
N GLU A 124 19.00 13.25 -0.60
CA GLU A 124 20.35 12.72 -0.89
C GLU A 124 20.91 11.89 0.28
N LYS A 125 20.68 12.36 1.52
CA LYS A 125 21.06 11.62 2.73
C LYS A 125 20.36 10.26 2.78
N GLU A 126 19.07 10.24 2.46
CA GLU A 126 18.28 9.00 2.49
C GLU A 126 18.67 8.05 1.35
N ILE A 127 18.94 8.56 0.16
CA ILE A 127 19.49 7.77 -0.96
C ILE A 127 20.80 7.08 -0.53
N LYS A 128 21.71 7.81 0.13
CA LYS A 128 22.97 7.23 0.62
C LYS A 128 22.73 6.15 1.68
N ARG A 129 21.76 6.37 2.59
CA ARG A 129 21.38 5.38 3.62
C ARG A 129 20.84 4.10 2.97
N MET A 130 19.92 4.22 2.01
CA MET A 130 19.33 3.08 1.29
C MET A 130 20.39 2.30 0.51
N HIS A 131 21.32 2.98 -0.17
CA HIS A 131 22.46 2.35 -0.84
C HIS A 131 23.35 1.56 0.14
N ALA A 132 23.62 2.11 1.32
CA ALA A 132 24.41 1.43 2.36
C ALA A 132 23.70 0.15 2.88
N LEU A 133 22.36 0.09 2.78
CA LEU A 133 21.54 -1.09 3.10
C LEU A 133 21.36 -2.04 1.90
N GLY A 134 21.98 -1.72 0.74
CA GLY A 134 21.91 -2.53 -0.46
C GLY A 134 20.65 -2.34 -1.30
N VAL A 135 19.95 -1.20 -1.12
CA VAL A 135 18.76 -0.83 -1.90
C VAL A 135 19.12 0.27 -2.89
N GLY A 136 18.94 -0.01 -4.18
CA GLY A 136 19.19 0.94 -5.27
C GLY A 136 18.06 1.95 -5.45
N VAL A 137 18.34 3.00 -6.23
CA VAL A 137 17.31 3.88 -6.78
C VAL A 137 16.79 3.25 -8.07
N LEU A 138 15.51 2.91 -8.09
CA LEU A 138 14.79 2.40 -9.26
C LEU A 138 14.60 3.54 -10.27
N GLN A 139 13.97 4.63 -9.83
CA GLN A 139 13.77 5.85 -10.62
C GLN A 139 14.02 7.10 -9.77
N GLN A 140 14.56 8.13 -10.39
CA GLN A 140 14.53 9.49 -9.86
C GLN A 140 14.04 10.42 -10.96
N LEU A 141 12.87 10.99 -10.78
CA LEU A 141 12.14 11.77 -11.78
C LEU A 141 11.81 13.15 -11.25
N SER A 142 11.88 14.14 -12.11
CA SER A 142 11.44 15.49 -11.79
C SER A 142 10.48 16.02 -12.85
N LEU A 143 9.51 16.80 -12.39
CA LEU A 143 8.57 17.53 -13.23
C LEU A 143 8.40 18.96 -12.72
N ASP A 144 7.93 19.85 -13.58
CA ASP A 144 7.57 21.21 -13.20
C ASP A 144 6.07 21.25 -12.84
N ARG A 145 5.79 21.66 -11.61
CA ARG A 145 4.44 21.81 -11.10
C ARG A 145 4.27 23.21 -10.48
N ASP A 146 3.40 24.02 -11.05
CA ASP A 146 3.12 25.40 -10.59
C ASP A 146 4.40 26.24 -10.41
N GLY A 147 5.32 26.13 -11.38
CA GLY A 147 6.61 26.83 -11.37
C GLY A 147 7.63 26.28 -10.37
N LYS A 148 7.37 25.14 -9.76
CA LYS A 148 8.27 24.45 -8.84
C LYS A 148 8.80 23.17 -9.46
N ARG A 149 10.09 22.88 -9.26
CA ARG A 149 10.71 21.64 -9.70
C ARG A 149 10.51 20.55 -8.63
N VAL A 150 9.48 19.74 -8.78
CA VAL A 150 9.19 18.61 -7.88
C VAL A 150 10.05 17.41 -8.28
N THR A 151 10.62 16.72 -7.29
CA THR A 151 11.47 15.53 -7.54
C THR A 151 10.96 14.35 -6.74
N TYR A 152 10.72 13.25 -7.44
CA TYR A 152 10.40 11.93 -6.88
C TYR A 152 11.63 11.03 -6.93
N THR A 153 11.84 10.25 -5.90
CA THR A 153 12.82 9.15 -5.87
C THR A 153 12.11 7.88 -5.47
N TYR A 154 12.17 6.86 -6.29
CA TYR A 154 11.62 5.54 -6.06
C TYR A 154 12.74 4.55 -5.82
N PHE A 155 12.68 3.84 -4.69
CA PHE A 155 13.69 2.83 -4.33
C PHE A 155 13.30 1.46 -4.85
N ASP A 156 14.27 0.64 -5.22
CA ASP A 156 14.08 -0.74 -5.68
C ASP A 156 13.79 -1.67 -4.48
N THR A 157 12.63 -1.45 -3.86
CA THR A 157 12.18 -2.21 -2.69
C THR A 157 11.17 -3.31 -3.03
N GLU A 158 10.49 -3.23 -4.18
CA GLU A 158 9.42 -4.16 -4.56
C GLU A 158 9.81 -5.64 -4.52
N PRO A 159 11.00 -6.07 -4.99
CA PRO A 159 11.33 -7.49 -5.00
C PRO A 159 11.27 -8.17 -3.62
N GLN A 160 11.66 -7.46 -2.56
CA GLN A 160 11.67 -7.96 -1.19
C GLN A 160 10.56 -7.35 -0.32
N GLY A 161 10.29 -6.05 -0.50
CA GLY A 161 9.31 -5.27 0.27
C GLY A 161 7.89 -5.29 -0.31
N LYS A 162 7.70 -5.81 -1.54
CA LYS A 162 6.40 -6.03 -2.21
C LYS A 162 5.65 -4.78 -2.64
N PHE A 163 6.20 -3.62 -2.44
CA PHE A 163 5.85 -2.35 -3.07
C PHE A 163 7.08 -1.44 -3.15
N VAL A 164 7.01 -0.43 -3.98
CA VAL A 164 8.07 0.56 -4.16
C VAL A 164 7.96 1.63 -3.07
N LEU A 165 9.04 1.85 -2.30
CA LEU A 165 9.13 2.95 -1.36
C LEU A 165 9.54 4.21 -2.10
N GLY A 166 8.74 5.28 -1.97
CA GLY A 166 8.96 6.55 -2.66
C GLY A 166 9.26 7.70 -1.72
N LEU A 167 10.04 8.66 -2.21
CA LEU A 167 10.22 9.97 -1.60
C LEU A 167 9.81 11.06 -2.58
N VAL A 168 9.25 12.15 -2.06
CA VAL A 168 9.04 13.38 -2.82
C VAL A 168 9.68 14.58 -2.13
N TYR A 169 10.40 15.37 -2.90
CA TYR A 169 10.80 16.71 -2.50
C TYR A 169 9.98 17.73 -3.28
N TRP A 170 9.21 18.52 -2.54
CA TRP A 170 8.39 19.60 -3.09
C TRP A 170 8.89 20.94 -2.54
N PRO A 171 9.47 21.80 -3.37
CA PRO A 171 9.95 23.10 -2.92
C PRO A 171 8.84 23.94 -2.29
N GLY A 172 8.99 24.26 -0.99
CA GLY A 172 7.98 24.98 -0.22
C GLY A 172 6.92 24.09 0.43
N GLY A 173 7.10 22.78 0.41
CA GLY A 173 6.20 21.76 0.98
C GLY A 173 5.18 21.21 -0.02
N ALA A 174 4.84 19.95 0.12
CA ALA A 174 3.79 19.30 -0.65
C ALA A 174 2.41 19.90 -0.31
N PRO A 175 1.41 19.77 -1.20
CA PRO A 175 0.02 20.11 -0.88
C PRO A 175 -0.44 19.41 0.41
N ALA A 176 -1.33 20.08 1.15
CA ALA A 176 -1.89 19.50 2.37
C ALA A 176 -2.66 18.21 2.04
N PRO A 177 -2.64 17.21 2.93
CA PRO A 177 -3.48 16.02 2.76
C PRO A 177 -4.95 16.39 2.83
N GLY A 178 -5.79 15.54 2.24
CA GLY A 178 -7.26 15.69 2.33
C GLY A 178 -7.80 15.48 3.76
N PRO A 179 -9.11 15.61 3.93
CA PRO A 179 -9.75 15.51 5.24
C PRO A 179 -9.55 14.13 5.88
N PRO A 180 -9.37 14.02 7.21
CA PRO A 180 -9.08 12.76 7.87
C PRO A 180 -10.22 11.73 7.78
N GLY A 181 -9.90 10.46 7.88
CA GLY A 181 -10.80 9.40 8.32
C GLY A 181 -11.44 8.50 7.25
N LYS A 182 -11.15 8.67 5.94
CA LYS A 182 -11.76 7.78 4.93
C LYS A 182 -11.00 6.47 4.73
N VAL A 183 -9.68 6.51 4.72
CA VAL A 183 -8.82 5.32 4.60
C VAL A 183 -8.14 5.06 5.93
N SER A 184 -8.27 3.85 6.47
CA SER A 184 -7.63 3.43 7.73
C SER A 184 -6.35 2.65 7.50
N HIS A 185 -6.29 1.83 6.45
CA HIS A 185 -5.12 1.03 6.15
C HIS A 185 -4.93 0.76 4.67
N LEU A 186 -3.70 0.41 4.33
CA LEU A 186 -3.26 -0.10 3.05
C LEU A 186 -2.88 -1.58 3.26
N ALA A 187 -3.40 -2.48 2.45
CA ALA A 187 -3.20 -3.90 2.68
C ALA A 187 -2.44 -4.59 1.55
N PRO A 188 -1.14 -4.85 1.76
CA PRO A 188 -0.38 -5.70 0.86
C PRO A 188 -0.69 -7.18 1.08
N VAL A 189 -0.91 -7.91 -0.02
CA VAL A 189 -1.04 -9.36 -0.02
C VAL A 189 0.27 -9.98 -0.50
N VAL A 190 0.82 -10.89 0.31
CA VAL A 190 2.16 -11.47 0.12
C VAL A 190 2.14 -12.99 0.31
N ARG A 191 3.18 -13.67 -0.19
CA ARG A 191 3.31 -15.13 -0.06
C ARG A 191 3.92 -15.58 1.28
N GLY A 192 4.48 -14.65 2.05
CA GLY A 192 5.06 -14.95 3.36
C GLY A 192 5.38 -13.67 4.12
N LEU A 193 4.93 -13.58 5.37
CA LEU A 193 5.07 -12.38 6.22
C LEU A 193 6.47 -12.19 6.78
N GLU A 194 7.10 -13.28 7.27
CA GLU A 194 8.38 -13.23 7.98
C GLU A 194 9.50 -12.62 7.12
N PRO A 195 9.73 -13.06 5.86
CA PRO A 195 10.80 -12.50 5.05
C PRO A 195 10.55 -11.03 4.70
N VAL A 196 9.29 -10.64 4.50
CA VAL A 196 8.90 -9.26 4.21
C VAL A 196 9.09 -8.39 5.45
N SER A 197 8.66 -8.86 6.63
CA SER A 197 8.89 -8.17 7.90
C SER A 197 10.38 -7.96 8.18
N ALA A 198 11.19 -9.01 7.99
CA ALA A 198 12.65 -8.93 8.20
C ALA A 198 13.30 -7.92 7.23
N TYR A 199 12.82 -7.86 5.99
CA TYR A 199 13.30 -6.87 5.03
C TYR A 199 12.99 -5.44 5.45
N TRP A 200 11.74 -5.14 5.84
CA TRP A 200 11.36 -3.80 6.30
C TRP A 200 12.08 -3.40 7.59
N GLN A 201 12.30 -4.35 8.52
CA GLN A 201 13.10 -4.10 9.72
C GLN A 201 14.55 -3.72 9.38
N LYS A 202 15.16 -4.39 8.40
CA LYS A 202 16.50 -4.03 7.90
C LYS A 202 16.56 -2.58 7.43
N LEU A 203 15.46 -2.05 6.87
CA LEU A 203 15.35 -0.66 6.43
C LEU A 203 15.00 0.33 7.56
N GLY A 204 14.82 -0.15 8.79
CA GLY A 204 14.52 0.65 9.98
C GLY A 204 13.03 0.76 10.29
N PHE A 205 12.16 0.06 9.58
CA PHE A 205 10.73 0.02 9.87
C PHE A 205 10.42 -0.94 11.03
N PRO A 206 9.30 -0.73 11.76
CA PRO A 206 8.88 -1.65 12.83
C PRO A 206 8.67 -3.07 12.30
N ALA A 207 8.88 -4.06 13.16
CA ALA A 207 8.47 -5.43 12.90
C ALA A 207 6.95 -5.54 12.77
N PHE A 208 6.48 -6.50 11.97
CA PHE A 208 5.06 -6.81 11.93
C PHE A 208 4.62 -7.46 13.25
N ARG A 209 3.51 -6.98 13.82
CA ARG A 209 2.79 -7.72 14.85
C ARG A 209 1.94 -8.77 14.14
N MET A 210 2.38 -10.02 14.21
CA MET A 210 1.75 -11.11 13.48
C MET A 210 0.61 -11.74 14.28
N GLU A 211 -0.48 -12.04 13.59
CA GLU A 211 -1.65 -12.74 14.13
C GLU A 211 -2.11 -13.83 13.16
N HIS A 212 -2.60 -14.93 13.72
CA HIS A 212 -3.26 -15.98 12.98
C HIS A 212 -4.78 -15.76 13.04
N ALA A 213 -5.37 -15.36 11.92
CA ALA A 213 -6.79 -15.11 11.82
C ALA A 213 -7.55 -16.38 11.44
N THR A 214 -8.56 -16.73 12.23
CA THR A 214 -9.49 -17.81 11.93
C THR A 214 -10.83 -17.19 11.57
N PRO A 215 -11.30 -17.35 10.33
CA PRO A 215 -12.57 -16.77 9.90
C PRO A 215 -13.74 -17.38 10.65
N ARG A 216 -14.79 -16.61 10.73
CA ARG A 216 -16.07 -17.06 11.28
C ARG A 216 -16.79 -17.95 10.26
N GLN A 217 -17.73 -18.76 10.73
CA GLN A 217 -18.53 -19.64 9.89
C GLN A 217 -19.48 -18.90 8.93
N ASP A 218 -19.75 -17.62 9.20
CA ASP A 218 -20.60 -16.76 8.39
C ASP A 218 -19.84 -15.99 7.28
N SER A 219 -18.55 -16.23 7.11
CA SER A 219 -17.77 -15.63 6.03
C SER A 219 -18.17 -16.20 4.66
N THR A 220 -18.13 -15.34 3.63
CA THR A 220 -18.48 -15.75 2.27
C THR A 220 -17.41 -15.31 1.27
N TYR A 221 -17.37 -16.01 0.13
CA TYR A 221 -16.63 -15.64 -1.07
C TYR A 221 -17.52 -15.90 -2.28
N ARG A 222 -17.84 -14.84 -3.04
CA ARG A 222 -18.79 -14.88 -4.18
C ARG A 222 -20.09 -15.60 -3.80
N ASP A 223 -20.73 -15.14 -2.72
CA ASP A 223 -21.98 -15.65 -2.16
C ASP A 223 -21.97 -17.11 -1.69
N LYS A 224 -20.77 -17.74 -1.63
CA LYS A 224 -20.61 -19.09 -1.12
C LYS A 224 -19.94 -19.10 0.24
N PRO A 225 -20.36 -19.98 1.17
CA PRO A 225 -19.69 -20.10 2.45
C PRO A 225 -18.19 -20.30 2.29
N LEU A 226 -17.42 -19.53 3.04
CA LEU A 226 -15.96 -19.58 3.03
C LEU A 226 -15.43 -19.89 4.43
N TRP A 227 -14.51 -20.82 4.52
CA TRP A 227 -13.79 -21.08 5.75
C TRP A 227 -12.32 -21.40 5.45
N PHE A 228 -11.41 -20.56 5.92
CA PHE A 228 -9.96 -20.74 5.84
C PHE A 228 -9.29 -19.89 6.92
N ALA A 229 -8.10 -20.32 7.36
CA ALA A 229 -7.25 -19.51 8.23
C ALA A 229 -6.20 -18.78 7.38
N PHE A 230 -5.81 -17.59 7.82
CA PHE A 230 -4.79 -16.77 7.17
C PHE A 230 -3.96 -16.02 8.22
N ASP A 231 -2.78 -15.57 7.82
CA ASP A 231 -1.91 -14.83 8.72
C ASP A 231 -1.91 -13.35 8.34
N VAL A 232 -1.93 -12.50 9.38
CA VAL A 232 -1.94 -11.05 9.24
C VAL A 232 -0.77 -10.45 10.00
N GLY A 233 -0.09 -9.50 9.38
CA GLY A 233 0.96 -8.70 10.00
C GLY A 233 0.56 -7.23 10.05
N TYR A 234 0.54 -6.63 11.23
CA TYR A 234 0.18 -5.23 11.42
C TYR A 234 1.41 -4.36 11.62
N GLN A 235 1.45 -3.23 10.90
CA GLN A 235 2.36 -2.11 11.17
C GLN A 235 1.54 -0.84 11.30
N ASN A 236 1.66 -0.13 12.42
CA ASN A 236 0.90 1.10 12.68
C ASN A 236 1.80 2.32 12.47
N TYR A 237 1.29 3.29 11.74
CA TYR A 237 1.85 4.62 11.52
C TYR A 237 0.83 5.68 11.97
N ASP A 238 1.23 6.95 12.02
CA ASP A 238 0.36 8.02 12.53
C ASP A 238 -0.95 8.18 11.75
N GLN A 239 -0.92 8.01 10.42
CA GLN A 239 -2.07 8.25 9.53
C GLN A 239 -2.77 6.96 9.08
N PHE A 240 -1.99 5.92 8.82
CA PHE A 240 -2.45 4.65 8.26
C PHE A 240 -1.81 3.49 9.01
N SER A 241 -2.47 2.35 9.02
CA SER A 241 -1.81 1.08 9.28
C SER A 241 -1.56 0.33 7.97
N TYR A 242 -0.62 -0.59 8.01
CA TYR A 242 -0.45 -1.60 6.97
C TYR A 242 -0.96 -2.93 7.52
N GLU A 243 -1.82 -3.57 6.75
CA GLU A 243 -2.34 -4.89 7.04
C GLU A 243 -1.77 -5.88 6.02
N TRP A 244 -0.66 -6.52 6.36
CA TRP A 244 0.01 -7.49 5.52
C TRP A 244 -0.68 -8.84 5.62
N ILE A 245 -1.13 -9.40 4.48
CA ILE A 245 -1.92 -10.62 4.49
C ILE A 245 -1.20 -11.72 3.72
N THR A 246 -1.18 -12.92 4.32
CA THR A 246 -0.84 -14.16 3.64
C THR A 246 -1.97 -15.17 3.82
N ALA A 247 -2.44 -15.73 2.72
CA ALA A 247 -3.57 -16.66 2.71
C ALA A 247 -3.27 -17.90 1.86
N PRO A 248 -3.87 -19.05 2.18
CA PRO A 248 -3.72 -20.25 1.36
C PRO A 248 -4.38 -20.07 -0.02
N ALA A 249 -3.87 -20.80 -1.01
CA ALA A 249 -4.45 -20.81 -2.36
C ALA A 249 -5.83 -21.50 -2.41
N THR A 250 -6.15 -22.32 -1.40
CA THR A 250 -7.39 -23.08 -1.29
C THR A 250 -7.92 -23.03 0.14
N PRO A 251 -9.24 -22.86 0.35
CA PRO A 251 -10.28 -22.66 -0.69
C PRO A 251 -10.07 -21.35 -1.46
N PRO A 252 -10.75 -21.16 -2.63
CA PRO A 252 -10.72 -19.91 -3.37
C PRO A 252 -11.09 -18.72 -2.49
N ASN A 253 -10.33 -17.64 -2.57
CA ASN A 253 -10.51 -16.41 -1.79
C ASN A 253 -9.94 -15.20 -2.54
N ILE A 254 -10.30 -14.01 -2.10
CA ILE A 254 -9.91 -12.74 -2.75
C ILE A 254 -8.38 -12.55 -2.80
N TYR A 255 -7.66 -13.01 -1.78
CA TYR A 255 -6.19 -12.85 -1.71
C TYR A 255 -5.49 -13.78 -2.71
N ALA A 256 -5.98 -15.00 -2.87
CA ALA A 256 -5.49 -15.93 -3.88
C ALA A 256 -5.78 -15.45 -5.30
N ASP A 257 -6.95 -14.85 -5.53
CA ASP A 257 -7.28 -14.23 -6.82
C ASP A 257 -6.34 -13.07 -7.14
N PHE A 258 -6.07 -12.20 -6.16
CA PHE A 258 -5.12 -11.10 -6.31
C PHE A 258 -3.72 -11.59 -6.66
N LEU A 259 -3.19 -12.55 -5.90
CA LEU A 259 -1.85 -13.11 -6.15
C LEU A 259 -1.72 -13.77 -7.54
N LYS A 260 -2.81 -14.29 -8.06
CA LYS A 260 -2.85 -14.88 -9.41
C LYS A 260 -2.86 -13.81 -10.51
N LYS A 261 -3.57 -12.70 -10.30
CA LYS A 261 -3.76 -11.63 -11.29
C LYS A 261 -2.65 -10.57 -11.24
N HIS A 262 -2.29 -10.12 -10.02
CA HIS A 262 -1.43 -8.97 -9.77
C HIS A 262 -0.08 -9.33 -9.14
N THR A 263 0.17 -10.59 -8.84
CA THR A 263 1.31 -11.05 -8.02
C THR A 263 1.26 -10.50 -6.59
N GLU A 264 2.40 -10.18 -5.94
CA GLU A 264 2.42 -9.60 -4.58
C GLU A 264 2.36 -8.06 -4.66
N GLY A 265 1.66 -7.41 -3.74
CA GLY A 265 1.52 -5.96 -3.74
C GLY A 265 0.30 -5.49 -2.95
N ILE A 266 -0.04 -4.20 -3.05
CA ILE A 266 -1.17 -3.60 -2.34
C ILE A 266 -2.47 -4.02 -3.01
N GLN A 267 -3.29 -4.79 -2.30
CA GLN A 267 -4.52 -5.40 -2.81
C GLN A 267 -5.75 -4.56 -2.49
N HIS A 268 -5.82 -3.97 -1.28
CA HIS A 268 -7.01 -3.21 -0.90
C HIS A 268 -6.72 -1.98 -0.05
N LEU A 269 -7.70 -1.11 0.01
CA LEU A 269 -7.81 0.02 0.93
C LEU A 269 -8.91 -0.28 1.93
N GLY A 270 -8.58 -0.23 3.21
CA GLY A 270 -9.57 -0.38 4.28
C GLY A 270 -10.28 0.95 4.55
N MET A 271 -11.60 0.95 4.48
CA MET A 271 -12.47 2.11 4.65
C MET A 271 -13.47 1.87 5.79
N PRO A 272 -13.26 2.50 6.96
CA PRO A 272 -14.24 2.44 8.04
C PRO A 272 -15.57 3.07 7.64
N VAL A 273 -16.68 2.41 8.00
CA VAL A 273 -18.04 2.88 7.76
C VAL A 273 -18.89 2.77 9.03
N ASP A 274 -19.86 3.68 9.17
CA ASP A 274 -20.76 3.66 10.32
C ASP A 274 -21.86 2.59 10.19
N ASP A 275 -22.30 2.31 8.96
CA ASP A 275 -23.30 1.28 8.63
C ASP A 275 -22.80 0.48 7.40
N LEU A 276 -22.43 -0.79 7.62
CA LEU A 276 -21.89 -1.65 6.57
C LEU A 276 -22.94 -1.95 5.49
N ASN A 277 -24.18 -2.25 5.89
CA ASN A 277 -25.24 -2.59 4.93
C ASN A 277 -25.58 -1.39 4.04
N GLN A 278 -25.64 -0.18 4.61
CA GLN A 278 -25.87 1.03 3.84
C GLN A 278 -24.71 1.27 2.86
N ALA A 279 -23.47 1.16 3.32
CA ALA A 279 -22.28 1.36 2.48
C ALA A 279 -22.23 0.35 1.32
N VAL A 280 -22.47 -0.94 1.59
CA VAL A 280 -22.57 -1.98 0.55
C VAL A 280 -23.65 -1.63 -0.47
N ALA A 281 -24.85 -1.25 -0.03
CA ALA A 281 -25.94 -0.89 -0.95
C ALA A 281 -25.61 0.34 -1.83
N GLU A 282 -24.77 1.27 -1.34
CA GLU A 282 -24.29 2.41 -2.14
C GLU A 282 -23.31 1.94 -3.23
N TYR A 283 -22.39 1.01 -2.92
CA TYR A 283 -21.48 0.43 -3.90
C TYR A 283 -22.23 -0.42 -4.93
N GLU A 284 -23.23 -1.21 -4.51
CA GLU A 284 -24.05 -2.04 -5.42
C GLU A 284 -24.85 -1.19 -6.43
N LYS A 285 -25.35 -0.01 -6.03
CA LYS A 285 -25.99 0.95 -6.98
C LYS A 285 -25.02 1.44 -8.06
N LEU A 286 -23.71 1.44 -7.78
CA LEU A 286 -22.67 1.79 -8.74
C LEU A 286 -22.20 0.59 -9.57
N GLY A 287 -22.73 -0.63 -9.30
CA GLY A 287 -22.40 -1.86 -10.00
C GLY A 287 -21.25 -2.66 -9.40
N TYR A 288 -20.79 -2.30 -8.20
CA TYR A 288 -19.77 -3.07 -7.47
C TYR A 288 -20.44 -4.02 -6.47
N HIS A 289 -20.01 -5.26 -6.44
CA HIS A 289 -20.62 -6.30 -5.60
C HIS A 289 -19.67 -6.75 -4.49
N VAL A 290 -20.25 -7.36 -3.45
CA VAL A 290 -19.45 -7.99 -2.41
C VAL A 290 -18.72 -9.19 -3.01
N TRP A 291 -17.40 -9.18 -2.92
CA TRP A 291 -16.55 -10.26 -3.41
C TRP A 291 -16.23 -11.27 -2.31
N GLN A 292 -15.93 -10.77 -1.12
CA GLN A 292 -15.71 -11.58 0.08
C GLN A 292 -16.21 -10.83 1.31
N SER A 293 -16.81 -11.54 2.25
CA SER A 293 -17.25 -10.98 3.53
C SER A 293 -16.64 -11.75 4.70
N GLY A 294 -16.61 -11.10 5.85
CA GLY A 294 -16.19 -11.74 7.09
C GLY A 294 -16.49 -10.90 8.32
N ALA A 295 -16.10 -11.45 9.46
CA ALA A 295 -16.29 -10.80 10.74
C ALA A 295 -15.22 -11.25 11.74
N TRP A 296 -15.02 -10.44 12.78
CA TRP A 296 -14.17 -10.81 13.92
C TRP A 296 -14.92 -10.60 15.25
N GLY A 297 -14.50 -11.28 16.30
CA GLY A 297 -15.11 -11.21 17.62
C GLY A 297 -16.57 -11.66 17.64
N ASP A 298 -17.33 -11.24 18.66
CA ASP A 298 -18.77 -11.48 18.82
C ASP A 298 -19.52 -10.33 18.18
N VAL A 299 -19.99 -10.50 16.95
CA VAL A 299 -20.67 -9.44 16.16
C VAL A 299 -21.75 -8.74 16.96
N GLY A 300 -21.72 -7.42 16.96
CA GLY A 300 -22.61 -6.54 17.74
C GLY A 300 -22.12 -6.24 19.16
N LYS A 301 -21.00 -6.81 19.58
CA LYS A 301 -20.36 -6.47 20.88
C LYS A 301 -19.12 -5.63 20.67
N LYS A 302 -18.74 -4.90 21.71
CA LYS A 302 -17.48 -4.14 21.71
C LYS A 302 -16.29 -5.02 21.28
N ASP A 303 -15.35 -4.41 20.58
CA ASP A 303 -14.13 -5.05 20.05
C ASP A 303 -14.39 -6.15 18.98
N SER A 304 -15.59 -6.14 18.37
CA SER A 304 -15.93 -6.97 17.21
C SER A 304 -16.22 -6.11 15.99
N GLY A 305 -16.37 -6.74 14.84
CA GLY A 305 -16.74 -6.05 13.61
C GLY A 305 -17.04 -6.98 12.46
N GLN A 306 -17.42 -6.34 11.36
CA GLN A 306 -17.69 -6.99 10.08
C GLN A 306 -16.98 -6.22 8.96
N TYR A 307 -16.66 -6.93 7.89
CA TYR A 307 -16.04 -6.35 6.70
C TYR A 307 -16.57 -6.99 5.43
N ASP A 308 -16.65 -6.16 4.38
CA ASP A 308 -17.00 -6.59 3.03
C ASP A 308 -15.99 -6.04 2.02
N TYR A 309 -15.39 -6.93 1.23
CA TYR A 309 -14.55 -6.55 0.09
C TYR A 309 -15.42 -6.33 -1.13
N MET A 310 -15.34 -5.13 -1.70
CA MET A 310 -16.04 -4.76 -2.93
C MET A 310 -15.16 -5.03 -4.17
N ASP A 311 -15.76 -5.47 -5.27
CA ASP A 311 -15.06 -5.83 -6.51
C ASP A 311 -14.67 -4.60 -7.37
N THR A 312 -13.98 -3.65 -6.75
CA THR A 312 -13.50 -2.40 -7.40
C THR A 312 -12.19 -2.57 -8.18
N ASP A 313 -11.66 -3.78 -8.28
CA ASP A 313 -10.41 -4.10 -8.97
C ASP A 313 -10.39 -3.66 -10.45
N SER A 314 -11.55 -3.61 -11.11
CA SER A 314 -11.68 -3.19 -12.51
C SER A 314 -11.37 -1.70 -12.77
N ILE A 315 -11.33 -0.87 -11.74
CA ILE A 315 -11.09 0.58 -11.83
C ILE A 315 -9.73 1.00 -11.26
N GLY A 316 -8.70 0.17 -11.42
CA GLY A 316 -7.35 0.51 -11.04
C GLY A 316 -6.62 -0.56 -10.23
N GLY A 317 -7.10 -1.82 -10.23
CA GLY A 317 -6.39 -2.96 -9.66
C GLY A 317 -6.37 -3.03 -8.14
N VAL A 318 -7.27 -2.30 -7.45
CA VAL A 318 -7.35 -2.24 -5.99
C VAL A 318 -8.78 -2.44 -5.53
N SER A 319 -8.99 -3.35 -4.57
CA SER A 319 -10.28 -3.55 -3.93
C SER A 319 -10.52 -2.56 -2.80
N VAL A 320 -11.78 -2.33 -2.45
CA VAL A 320 -12.16 -1.60 -1.23
C VAL A 320 -12.65 -2.61 -0.21
N GLU A 321 -12.13 -2.51 1.00
CA GLU A 321 -12.67 -3.19 2.17
C GLU A 321 -13.50 -2.19 2.99
N LEU A 322 -14.80 -2.39 3.05
CA LEU A 322 -15.70 -1.66 3.94
C LEU A 322 -15.68 -2.31 5.31
N ILE A 323 -15.44 -1.52 6.37
CA ILE A 323 -15.21 -2.06 7.72
C ILE A 323 -16.14 -1.38 8.70
N HIS A 324 -16.93 -2.17 9.42
CA HIS A 324 -17.73 -1.69 10.54
C HIS A 324 -17.24 -2.30 11.84
N ALA A 325 -16.75 -1.47 12.77
CA ALA A 325 -16.32 -1.89 14.10
C ALA A 325 -17.33 -1.47 15.16
N TYR A 326 -17.76 -2.43 15.97
CA TYR A 326 -18.68 -2.18 17.09
C TYR A 326 -17.90 -1.61 18.29
N LYS A 327 -18.38 -0.45 18.82
CA LYS A 327 -17.75 0.32 19.91
C LYS A 327 -18.31 -0.04 21.28
#